data_12faf3e18c33250df4a395a63f8c404f
#
_entry.id   12faf3e18c33250df4a395a63f8c404f
#
_cell.length_a   1.000
_cell.length_b   1.000
_cell.length_c   1.000
_cell.angle_alpha   90.00
_cell.angle_beta   90.00
_cell.angle_gamma   90.00
#
_symmetry.space_group_name_H-M   'P 1'
#
loop_
_entity.id
_entity.type
_entity.pdbx_description
1 polymer ?
#
loop_
_entity_poly.entity_id
_entity_poly.type
_entity_poly.pdbx_seq_one_letter_code
_entity_poly.pdbx_strand_id
1 'polypeptide(L)'
;MIKTIVVGPRGKMGRLITKIADDSEDLELVAGVGPRGRDYIGQDLGQITMLGRDLGVPVVDDLSKVIEACDVIIDFSTKEMGLEVLELAKEYEKALVCGTTGFNSVEKDLFRQAGETIPMLYAANTSKLVNVMNKLLQLATAAIGEETDIEIVEMHDRWKKDAPSGTAKEMGELIAHELGTELSDTAVCGREGTGERKPGTIGYHSIRMGDTPSSHTVLFGGFGERLEISHHSTD
;
A
#
# COMPACT_ATOMS: atom_id res chain seq x y z
N MET A 1 0.26 25.93 -8.15
CA MET A 1 0.81 24.74 -7.44
C MET A 1 -0.21 24.26 -6.43
N ILE A 2 -0.34 22.96 -6.26
CA ILE A 2 -1.24 22.32 -5.29
C ILE A 2 -0.50 22.25 -3.94
N LYS A 3 -1.04 22.90 -2.92
CA LYS A 3 -0.44 22.91 -1.58
C LYS A 3 -0.59 21.57 -0.90
N THR A 4 0.52 20.95 -0.54
CA THR A 4 0.62 19.55 -0.15
C THR A 4 1.19 19.38 1.26
N ILE A 5 0.52 18.60 2.09
CA ILE A 5 1.03 18.10 3.37
C ILE A 5 1.45 16.64 3.21
N VAL A 6 2.64 16.27 3.72
CA VAL A 6 3.13 14.89 3.77
C VAL A 6 3.05 14.36 5.20
N VAL A 7 2.28 13.29 5.41
CA VAL A 7 2.16 12.60 6.70
C VAL A 7 3.10 11.39 6.71
N GLY A 8 3.84 11.22 7.80
CA GLY A 8 4.87 10.19 7.93
C GLY A 8 6.19 10.51 7.20
N PRO A 9 6.70 11.77 7.20
CA PRO A 9 7.80 12.22 6.34
C PRO A 9 9.13 11.50 6.60
N ARG A 10 9.36 10.98 7.81
CA ARG A 10 10.60 10.25 8.16
C ARG A 10 10.64 8.81 7.65
N GLY A 11 9.48 8.26 7.25
CA GLY A 11 9.36 6.91 6.67
C GLY A 11 10.00 6.81 5.28
N LYS A 12 10.25 5.57 4.81
CA LYS A 12 10.80 5.32 3.47
C LYS A 12 9.96 6.03 2.40
N MET A 13 8.63 5.83 2.40
CA MET A 13 7.72 6.46 1.44
C MET A 13 7.63 7.98 1.64
N GLY A 14 7.54 8.47 2.88
CA GLY A 14 7.46 9.90 3.16
C GLY A 14 8.65 10.68 2.61
N ARG A 15 9.88 10.14 2.69
CA ARG A 15 11.08 10.72 2.10
C ARG A 15 11.01 10.78 0.57
N LEU A 16 10.59 9.70 -0.07
CA LEU A 16 10.46 9.64 -1.53
C LEU A 16 9.38 10.60 -2.03
N ILE A 17 8.23 10.64 -1.37
CA ILE A 17 7.12 11.53 -1.69
C ILE A 17 7.55 13.00 -1.54
N THR A 18 8.23 13.34 -0.43
CA THR A 18 8.72 14.70 -0.23
C THR A 18 9.71 15.11 -1.33
N LYS A 19 10.63 14.20 -1.71
CA LYS A 19 11.57 14.47 -2.80
C LYS A 19 10.84 14.69 -4.13
N ILE A 20 9.90 13.83 -4.49
CA ILE A 20 9.12 13.94 -5.73
C ILE A 20 8.29 15.24 -5.74
N ALA A 21 7.69 15.59 -4.60
CA ALA A 21 6.91 16.82 -4.48
C ALA A 21 7.79 18.08 -4.60
N ASP A 22 9.00 18.06 -4.03
CA ASP A 22 9.99 19.14 -4.12
C ASP A 22 10.53 19.32 -5.55
N ASP A 23 10.70 18.23 -6.29
CA ASP A 23 11.12 18.23 -7.70
C ASP A 23 9.97 18.60 -8.67
N SER A 24 8.72 18.69 -8.21
CA SER A 24 7.54 18.93 -9.04
C SER A 24 7.23 20.42 -9.18
N GLU A 25 6.95 20.87 -10.42
CA GLU A 25 6.45 22.23 -10.66
C GLU A 25 4.98 22.42 -10.30
N ASP A 26 4.24 21.32 -10.08
CA ASP A 26 2.80 21.36 -9.79
C ASP A 26 2.48 21.36 -8.29
N LEU A 27 3.43 20.93 -7.44
CA LEU A 27 3.22 20.76 -6.00
C LEU A 27 4.00 21.81 -5.19
N GLU A 28 3.42 22.23 -4.08
CA GLU A 28 4.04 23.11 -3.07
C GLU A 28 3.93 22.41 -1.70
N LEU A 29 5.07 22.05 -1.13
CA LEU A 29 5.10 21.49 0.23
C LEU A 29 4.86 22.59 1.26
N VAL A 30 3.84 22.42 2.12
CA VAL A 30 3.49 23.41 3.15
C VAL A 30 3.73 22.92 4.57
N ALA A 31 3.70 21.62 4.82
CA ALA A 31 4.07 21.02 6.10
C ALA A 31 4.39 19.53 5.95
N GLY A 32 5.18 19.01 6.90
CA GLY A 32 5.25 17.58 7.22
C GLY A 32 4.52 17.30 8.54
N VAL A 33 3.89 16.13 8.66
CA VAL A 33 3.22 15.72 9.91
C VAL A 33 3.77 14.39 10.39
N GLY A 34 4.28 14.37 11.62
CA GLY A 34 4.81 13.17 12.28
C GLY A 34 4.09 12.83 13.57
N PRO A 35 4.31 11.61 14.12
CA PRO A 35 3.72 11.22 15.41
C PRO A 35 4.17 12.15 16.55
N ARG A 36 3.28 12.40 17.49
CA ARG A 36 3.55 13.25 18.67
C ARG A 36 4.78 12.77 19.46
N GLY A 37 5.55 13.73 19.97
CA GLY A 37 6.68 13.47 20.86
C GLY A 37 7.94 12.93 20.17
N ARG A 38 8.02 13.02 18.85
CA ARG A 38 9.24 12.67 18.11
C ARG A 38 10.28 13.80 18.15
N ASP A 39 11.54 13.44 18.17
CA ASP A 39 12.70 14.32 18.25
C ASP A 39 12.87 15.26 17.05
N TYR A 40 12.20 14.99 15.97
CA TYR A 40 12.26 15.76 14.72
C TYR A 40 11.07 16.73 14.51
N ILE A 41 10.15 16.80 15.47
CA ILE A 41 9.08 17.81 15.45
C ILE A 41 9.69 19.20 15.65
N GLY A 42 9.25 20.14 14.84
CA GLY A 42 9.78 21.50 14.79
C GLY A 42 11.00 21.68 13.89
N GLN A 43 11.53 20.59 13.32
CA GLN A 43 12.65 20.65 12.37
C GLN A 43 12.12 20.89 10.93
N ASP A 44 13.06 21.26 10.04
CA ASP A 44 12.73 21.45 8.62
C ASP A 44 12.49 20.13 7.90
N LEU A 45 11.49 20.09 7.03
CA LEU A 45 11.10 18.90 6.28
C LEU A 45 12.22 18.37 5.39
N GLY A 46 13.02 19.26 4.76
CA GLY A 46 14.17 18.88 3.93
C GLY A 46 15.24 18.15 4.71
N GLN A 47 15.49 18.56 5.96
CA GLN A 47 16.43 17.88 6.85
C GLN A 47 15.93 16.47 7.24
N ILE A 48 14.64 16.37 7.64
CA ILE A 48 14.02 15.11 8.08
C ILE A 48 13.96 14.08 6.94
N THR A 49 13.76 14.56 5.72
CA THR A 49 13.66 13.70 4.52
C THR A 49 15.02 13.47 3.83
N MET A 50 16.11 14.03 4.39
CA MET A 50 17.48 13.85 3.89
C MET A 50 17.70 14.44 2.47
N LEU A 51 17.06 15.55 2.13
CA LEU A 51 17.26 16.24 0.86
C LEU A 51 18.59 17.02 0.80
N GLY A 52 19.29 17.15 1.92
CA GLY A 52 20.57 17.85 2.01
C GLY A 52 20.46 19.38 2.02
N ARG A 53 19.24 19.93 2.09
CA ARG A 53 18.96 21.37 2.16
C ARG A 53 17.68 21.63 2.98
N ASP A 54 17.55 22.85 3.46
CA ASP A 54 16.31 23.32 4.07
C ASP A 54 15.28 23.69 2.98
N LEU A 55 14.03 23.36 3.25
CA LEU A 55 12.89 23.74 2.42
C LEU A 55 12.13 24.96 2.97
N GLY A 56 12.38 25.36 4.23
CA GLY A 56 11.59 26.34 4.94
C GLY A 56 10.22 25.82 5.35
N VAL A 57 10.02 24.49 5.35
CA VAL A 57 8.74 23.80 5.60
C VAL A 57 8.81 23.08 6.94
N PRO A 58 7.93 23.42 7.92
CA PRO A 58 7.99 22.83 9.24
C PRO A 58 7.46 21.39 9.27
N VAL A 59 8.02 20.56 10.17
CA VAL A 59 7.41 19.31 10.57
C VAL A 59 6.69 19.49 11.90
N VAL A 60 5.38 19.20 11.92
CA VAL A 60 4.53 19.33 13.10
C VAL A 60 4.03 17.97 13.59
N ASP A 61 3.46 17.93 14.79
CA ASP A 61 2.87 16.73 15.40
C ASP A 61 1.34 16.76 15.51
N ASP A 62 0.73 17.79 14.90
CA ASP A 62 -0.71 18.00 14.95
C ASP A 62 -1.17 18.58 13.60
N LEU A 63 -1.86 17.74 12.83
CA LEU A 63 -2.33 18.08 11.49
C LEU A 63 -3.33 19.25 11.54
N SER A 64 -4.17 19.37 12.58
CA SER A 64 -5.20 20.40 12.70
C SER A 64 -4.62 21.83 12.67
N LYS A 65 -3.35 21.99 13.07
CA LYS A 65 -2.67 23.29 13.09
C LYS A 65 -2.25 23.81 11.71
N VAL A 66 -2.16 22.91 10.73
CA VAL A 66 -1.61 23.21 9.39
C VAL A 66 -2.55 22.83 8.24
N ILE A 67 -3.61 22.09 8.52
CA ILE A 67 -4.51 21.51 7.51
C ILE A 67 -5.21 22.57 6.65
N GLU A 68 -5.53 23.74 7.21
CA GLU A 68 -6.15 24.83 6.44
C GLU A 68 -5.24 25.35 5.32
N ALA A 69 -3.93 25.26 5.50
CA ALA A 69 -2.94 25.75 4.55
C ALA A 69 -2.77 24.86 3.31
N CYS A 70 -3.33 23.64 3.28
CA CYS A 70 -3.16 22.71 2.18
C CYS A 70 -4.42 22.54 1.32
N ASP A 71 -4.19 22.01 0.12
CA ASP A 71 -5.24 21.53 -0.79
C ASP A 71 -5.35 20.02 -0.72
N VAL A 72 -4.23 19.31 -0.50
CA VAL A 72 -4.16 17.85 -0.46
C VAL A 72 -3.24 17.36 0.65
N ILE A 73 -3.63 16.23 1.25
CA ILE A 73 -2.84 15.49 2.23
C ILE A 73 -2.41 14.17 1.60
N ILE A 74 -1.10 13.85 1.70
CA ILE A 74 -0.55 12.56 1.26
C ILE A 74 -0.09 11.80 2.50
N ASP A 75 -0.79 10.71 2.82
CA ASP A 75 -0.55 9.89 4.02
C ASP A 75 0.07 8.54 3.68
N PHE A 76 1.29 8.31 4.18
CA PHE A 76 1.99 7.02 4.21
C PHE A 76 2.61 6.81 5.60
N SER A 77 1.76 6.79 6.62
CA SER A 77 2.15 6.75 8.03
C SER A 77 1.84 5.42 8.71
N THR A 78 1.16 5.47 9.84
CA THR A 78 0.64 4.31 10.56
C THR A 78 -0.88 4.26 10.47
N LYS A 79 -1.45 3.09 10.76
CA LYS A 79 -2.89 2.88 10.76
C LYS A 79 -3.63 3.91 11.63
N GLU A 80 -3.12 4.15 12.84
CA GLU A 80 -3.72 5.08 13.81
C GLU A 80 -3.71 6.51 13.29
N MET A 81 -2.56 6.96 12.74
CA MET A 81 -2.47 8.28 12.11
C MET A 81 -3.35 8.39 10.88
N GLY A 82 -3.41 7.35 10.04
CA GLY A 82 -4.24 7.34 8.83
C GLY A 82 -5.73 7.53 9.13
N LEU A 83 -6.24 6.96 10.23
CA LEU A 83 -7.61 7.17 10.69
C LEU A 83 -7.83 8.61 11.21
N GLU A 84 -6.88 9.16 11.98
CA GLU A 84 -6.94 10.56 12.42
C GLU A 84 -6.90 11.54 11.23
N VAL A 85 -6.03 11.28 10.26
CA VAL A 85 -5.94 12.05 9.00
C VAL A 85 -7.24 12.00 8.21
N LEU A 86 -7.87 10.83 8.12
CA LEU A 86 -9.15 10.66 7.43
C LEU A 86 -10.25 11.55 8.03
N GLU A 87 -10.40 11.53 9.37
CA GLU A 87 -11.41 12.34 10.05
C GLU A 87 -11.16 13.84 9.87
N LEU A 88 -9.91 14.29 10.01
CA LEU A 88 -9.56 15.69 9.78
C LEU A 88 -9.74 16.10 8.32
N ALA A 89 -9.37 15.26 7.37
CA ALA A 89 -9.58 15.54 5.94
C ALA A 89 -11.06 15.74 5.60
N LYS A 90 -11.95 14.93 6.19
CA LYS A 90 -13.42 15.10 6.06
C LYS A 90 -13.90 16.38 6.71
N GLU A 91 -13.47 16.66 7.95
CA GLU A 91 -13.88 17.84 8.71
C GLU A 91 -13.51 19.15 8.00
N TYR A 92 -12.30 19.19 7.43
CA TYR A 92 -11.77 20.38 6.74
C TYR A 92 -11.95 20.34 5.21
N GLU A 93 -12.70 19.37 4.69
CA GLU A 93 -13.00 19.20 3.26
C GLU A 93 -11.74 19.18 2.37
N LYS A 94 -10.67 18.51 2.83
CA LYS A 94 -9.40 18.42 2.11
C LYS A 94 -9.30 17.14 1.30
N ALA A 95 -8.65 17.22 0.14
CA ALA A 95 -8.33 16.05 -0.65
C ALA A 95 -7.33 15.14 0.11
N LEU A 96 -7.52 13.81 0.02
CA LEU A 96 -6.66 12.83 0.70
C LEU A 96 -6.17 11.74 -0.26
N VAL A 97 -4.85 11.56 -0.30
CA VAL A 97 -4.19 10.39 -0.91
C VAL A 97 -3.63 9.53 0.23
N CYS A 98 -4.21 8.37 0.49
CA CYS A 98 -3.80 7.47 1.56
C CYS A 98 -3.24 6.16 0.99
N GLY A 99 -1.95 5.92 1.25
CA GLY A 99 -1.23 4.67 0.97
C GLY A 99 -0.88 3.88 2.23
N THR A 100 -1.36 4.32 3.40
CA THR A 100 -1.21 3.60 4.66
C THR A 100 -1.99 2.29 4.60
N THR A 101 -1.41 1.22 5.12
CA THR A 101 -1.97 -0.14 5.08
C THR A 101 -2.32 -0.65 6.48
N GLY A 102 -2.95 -1.84 6.55
CA GLY A 102 -3.28 -2.49 7.81
C GLY A 102 -4.69 -2.20 8.33
N PHE A 103 -5.52 -1.50 7.56
CA PHE A 103 -6.93 -1.29 7.89
C PHE A 103 -7.74 -2.58 7.73
N ASN A 104 -8.66 -2.84 8.67
CA ASN A 104 -9.65 -3.90 8.55
C ASN A 104 -10.79 -3.50 7.60
N SER A 105 -11.76 -4.40 7.34
CA SER A 105 -12.86 -4.14 6.41
C SER A 105 -13.72 -2.93 6.83
N VAL A 106 -14.04 -2.80 8.11
CA VAL A 106 -14.83 -1.68 8.63
C VAL A 106 -14.09 -0.35 8.45
N GLU A 107 -12.79 -0.34 8.73
CA GLU A 107 -11.95 0.85 8.53
C GLU A 107 -11.79 1.21 7.04
N LYS A 108 -11.64 0.23 6.16
CA LYS A 108 -11.64 0.45 4.69
C LYS A 108 -12.96 1.06 4.20
N ASP A 109 -14.10 0.68 4.82
CA ASP A 109 -15.39 1.28 4.51
C ASP A 109 -15.49 2.76 4.88
N LEU A 110 -14.80 3.20 5.93
CA LEU A 110 -14.72 4.62 6.28
C LEU A 110 -14.05 5.44 5.16
N PHE A 111 -12.97 4.90 4.57
CA PHE A 111 -12.31 5.54 3.42
C PHE A 111 -13.22 5.59 2.20
N ARG A 112 -13.99 4.53 1.92
CA ARG A 112 -14.94 4.52 0.81
C ARG A 112 -16.05 5.56 1.00
N GLN A 113 -16.62 5.65 2.21
CA GLN A 113 -17.64 6.66 2.54
C GLN A 113 -17.08 8.08 2.45
N ALA A 114 -15.85 8.32 2.89
CA ALA A 114 -15.20 9.61 2.76
C ALA A 114 -15.06 10.05 1.29
N GLY A 115 -14.84 9.10 0.38
CA GLY A 115 -14.78 9.36 -1.07
C GLY A 115 -16.10 9.89 -1.67
N GLU A 116 -17.22 9.80 -0.94
CA GLU A 116 -18.49 10.42 -1.34
C GLU A 116 -18.55 11.92 -0.99
N THR A 117 -17.68 12.39 -0.11
CA THR A 117 -17.69 13.78 0.43
C THR A 117 -16.45 14.58 0.09
N ILE A 118 -15.27 13.94 -0.02
CA ILE A 118 -14.01 14.60 -0.36
C ILE A 118 -13.31 13.89 -1.53
N PRO A 119 -12.50 14.61 -2.33
CA PRO A 119 -11.62 13.96 -3.29
C PRO A 119 -10.67 13.00 -2.59
N MET A 120 -10.78 11.69 -2.89
CA MET A 120 -10.03 10.67 -2.19
C MET A 120 -9.43 9.63 -3.12
N LEU A 121 -8.18 9.25 -2.82
CA LEU A 121 -7.53 8.06 -3.33
C LEU A 121 -7.05 7.22 -2.14
N TYR A 122 -7.63 6.05 -1.95
CA TYR A 122 -7.09 5.03 -1.04
C TYR A 122 -6.56 3.85 -1.86
N ALA A 123 -5.29 3.52 -1.70
CA ALA A 123 -4.66 2.40 -2.38
C ALA A 123 -3.56 1.78 -1.51
N ALA A 124 -3.68 0.49 -1.21
CA ALA A 124 -2.66 -0.27 -0.49
C ALA A 124 -1.35 -0.37 -1.30
N ASN A 125 -1.44 -0.31 -2.62
CA ASN A 125 -0.31 -0.26 -3.53
C ASN A 125 -0.60 0.71 -4.69
N THR A 126 0.24 1.74 -4.84
CA THR A 126 0.15 2.75 -5.89
C THR A 126 1.02 2.43 -7.12
N SER A 127 1.70 1.28 -7.14
CA SER A 127 2.48 0.84 -8.30
C SER A 127 1.55 0.62 -9.51
N LYS A 128 1.80 1.34 -10.59
CA LYS A 128 1.05 1.19 -11.84
C LYS A 128 1.12 -0.24 -12.38
N LEU A 129 2.30 -0.88 -12.31
CA LEU A 129 2.50 -2.23 -12.83
C LEU A 129 1.82 -3.28 -11.95
N VAL A 130 1.81 -3.12 -10.63
CA VAL A 130 1.04 -4.01 -9.73
C VAL A 130 -0.47 -3.91 -10.03
N ASN A 131 -0.98 -2.70 -10.26
CA ASN A 131 -2.40 -2.53 -10.62
C ASN A 131 -2.74 -3.12 -11.99
N VAL A 132 -1.82 -3.08 -12.97
CA VAL A 132 -1.97 -3.80 -14.24
C VAL A 132 -1.97 -5.31 -14.01
N MET A 133 -1.03 -5.82 -13.19
CA MET A 133 -1.00 -7.24 -12.79
C MET A 133 -2.32 -7.66 -12.15
N ASN A 134 -2.88 -6.88 -11.22
CA ASN A 134 -4.17 -7.16 -10.60
C ASN A 134 -5.30 -7.31 -11.63
N LYS A 135 -5.32 -6.48 -12.68
CA LYS A 135 -6.30 -6.63 -13.79
C LYS A 135 -6.09 -7.90 -14.59
N LEU A 136 -4.83 -8.27 -14.86
CA LEU A 136 -4.52 -9.53 -15.55
C LEU A 136 -4.91 -10.74 -14.70
N LEU A 137 -4.74 -10.67 -13.37
CA LEU A 137 -5.17 -11.73 -12.44
C LEU A 137 -6.69 -11.89 -12.45
N GLN A 138 -7.47 -10.81 -12.43
CA GLN A 138 -8.93 -10.88 -12.56
C GLN A 138 -9.33 -11.59 -13.87
N LEU A 139 -8.75 -11.17 -14.99
CA LEU A 139 -9.04 -11.78 -16.29
C LEU A 139 -8.66 -13.26 -16.34
N ALA A 140 -7.48 -13.62 -15.85
CA ALA A 140 -7.03 -15.01 -15.83
C ALA A 140 -7.92 -15.86 -14.92
N THR A 141 -8.25 -15.37 -13.72
CA THR A 141 -9.12 -16.07 -12.77
C THR A 141 -10.51 -16.30 -13.35
N ALA A 142 -11.12 -15.30 -13.97
CA ALA A 142 -12.44 -15.45 -14.61
C ALA A 142 -12.43 -16.47 -15.75
N ALA A 143 -11.30 -16.59 -16.47
CA ALA A 143 -11.20 -17.48 -17.62
C ALA A 143 -10.87 -18.93 -17.27
N ILE A 144 -9.97 -19.15 -16.29
CA ILE A 144 -9.38 -20.48 -16.01
C ILE A 144 -9.27 -20.80 -14.50
N GLY A 145 -9.76 -19.93 -13.61
CA GLY A 145 -9.53 -20.07 -12.16
C GLY A 145 -10.15 -21.33 -11.56
N GLU A 146 -11.35 -21.74 -12.02
CA GLU A 146 -12.02 -22.96 -11.54
C GLU A 146 -11.35 -24.26 -12.01
N GLU A 147 -10.59 -24.22 -13.13
CA GLU A 147 -9.95 -25.36 -13.75
C GLU A 147 -8.49 -25.53 -13.37
N THR A 148 -7.92 -24.57 -12.60
CA THR A 148 -6.48 -24.53 -12.30
C THR A 148 -6.21 -24.48 -10.81
N ASP A 149 -5.03 -24.98 -10.40
CA ASP A 149 -4.47 -24.77 -9.09
C ASP A 149 -3.78 -23.41 -9.01
N ILE A 150 -4.11 -22.61 -7.98
CA ILE A 150 -3.60 -21.24 -7.87
C ILE A 150 -2.61 -21.14 -6.71
N GLU A 151 -1.39 -20.67 -7.03
CA GLU A 151 -0.30 -20.49 -6.06
C GLU A 151 0.29 -19.08 -6.22
N ILE A 152 0.52 -18.41 -5.09
CA ILE A 152 1.10 -17.08 -5.02
C ILE A 152 2.48 -17.20 -4.36
N VAL A 153 3.52 -16.83 -5.09
CA VAL A 153 4.90 -16.77 -4.58
C VAL A 153 5.30 -15.30 -4.45
N GLU A 154 5.70 -14.88 -3.25
CA GLU A 154 6.17 -13.52 -3.02
C GLU A 154 7.55 -13.53 -2.37
N MET A 155 8.37 -12.56 -2.75
CA MET A 155 9.74 -12.44 -2.27
C MET A 155 10.01 -11.00 -1.84
N HIS A 156 10.62 -10.83 -0.68
CA HIS A 156 11.06 -9.55 -0.13
C HIS A 156 12.38 -9.68 0.60
N ASP A 157 12.91 -8.54 1.02
CA ASP A 157 14.13 -8.48 1.81
C ASP A 157 13.97 -9.19 3.17
N ARG A 158 15.11 -9.50 3.78
CA ARG A 158 15.18 -10.25 5.05
C ARG A 158 14.56 -9.53 6.25
N TRP A 159 14.35 -8.21 6.17
CA TRP A 159 13.83 -7.39 7.27
C TRP A 159 12.30 -7.23 7.23
N LYS A 160 11.65 -7.62 6.14
CA LYS A 160 10.19 -7.58 6.03
C LYS A 160 9.55 -8.54 7.03
N LYS A 161 8.71 -7.99 7.92
CA LYS A 161 8.16 -8.71 9.08
C LYS A 161 6.87 -9.48 8.75
N ASP A 162 6.00 -8.91 7.93
CA ASP A 162 4.73 -9.53 7.55
C ASP A 162 4.93 -10.60 6.47
N ALA A 163 4.20 -11.71 6.59
CA ALA A 163 4.10 -12.78 5.61
C ALA A 163 2.70 -13.42 5.70
N PRO A 164 1.98 -13.58 4.58
CA PRO A 164 2.24 -13.01 3.28
C PRO A 164 2.24 -11.48 3.27
N SER A 165 2.89 -10.87 2.25
CA SER A 165 2.91 -9.42 2.08
C SER A 165 1.51 -8.85 1.83
N GLY A 166 1.30 -7.55 2.13
CA GLY A 166 0.03 -6.88 1.86
C GLY A 166 -0.41 -6.99 0.40
N THR A 167 0.52 -6.81 -0.55
CA THR A 167 0.25 -6.96 -1.99
C THR A 167 -0.14 -8.39 -2.35
N ALA A 168 0.54 -9.41 -1.80
CA ALA A 168 0.17 -10.80 -2.05
C ALA A 168 -1.23 -11.13 -1.49
N LYS A 169 -1.59 -10.60 -0.31
CA LYS A 169 -2.93 -10.76 0.26
C LYS A 169 -3.99 -10.11 -0.63
N GLU A 170 -3.74 -8.89 -1.10
CA GLU A 170 -4.62 -8.19 -2.03
C GLU A 170 -4.85 -8.98 -3.32
N MET A 171 -3.79 -9.57 -3.91
CA MET A 171 -3.89 -10.47 -5.06
C MET A 171 -4.77 -11.68 -4.78
N GLY A 172 -4.63 -12.31 -3.62
CA GLY A 172 -5.46 -13.43 -3.22
C GLY A 172 -6.92 -13.04 -2.90
N GLU A 173 -7.15 -11.89 -2.25
CA GLU A 173 -8.50 -11.34 -2.03
C GLU A 173 -9.22 -11.12 -3.37
N LEU A 174 -8.50 -10.59 -4.36
CA LEU A 174 -9.01 -10.35 -5.70
C LEU A 174 -9.35 -11.65 -6.44
N ILE A 175 -8.48 -12.66 -6.35
CA ILE A 175 -8.70 -13.99 -6.95
C ILE A 175 -9.88 -14.69 -6.25
N ALA A 176 -9.93 -14.70 -4.92
CA ALA A 176 -11.00 -15.31 -4.15
C ALA A 176 -12.36 -14.66 -4.48
N HIS A 177 -12.40 -13.32 -4.56
CA HIS A 177 -13.60 -12.59 -4.96
C HIS A 177 -14.09 -12.98 -6.36
N GLU A 178 -13.18 -13.12 -7.33
CA GLU A 178 -13.52 -13.52 -8.70
C GLU A 178 -14.07 -14.95 -8.77
N LEU A 179 -13.57 -15.85 -7.88
CA LEU A 179 -14.07 -17.21 -7.71
C LEU A 179 -15.36 -17.31 -6.86
N GLY A 180 -15.89 -16.19 -6.36
CA GLY A 180 -17.07 -16.17 -5.50
C GLY A 180 -16.83 -16.80 -4.12
N THR A 181 -15.58 -16.76 -3.61
CA THR A 181 -15.18 -17.32 -2.31
C THR A 181 -14.54 -16.25 -1.41
N GLU A 182 -14.43 -16.58 -0.11
CA GLU A 182 -13.68 -15.74 0.82
C GLU A 182 -12.24 -16.23 0.93
N LEU A 183 -11.27 -15.29 0.94
CA LEU A 183 -9.86 -15.65 1.07
C LEU A 183 -9.57 -16.40 2.37
N SER A 184 -10.25 -16.06 3.48
CA SER A 184 -10.13 -16.74 4.78
C SER A 184 -10.41 -18.23 4.72
N ASP A 185 -11.24 -18.67 3.78
CA ASP A 185 -11.66 -20.05 3.65
C ASP A 185 -10.80 -20.87 2.68
N THR A 186 -10.08 -20.15 1.79
CA THR A 186 -9.31 -20.75 0.68
C THR A 186 -7.80 -20.59 0.83
N ALA A 187 -7.31 -19.64 1.63
CA ALA A 187 -5.88 -19.38 1.77
C ALA A 187 -5.14 -20.51 2.52
N VAL A 188 -4.02 -20.95 1.97
CA VAL A 188 -3.09 -21.91 2.60
C VAL A 188 -1.69 -21.33 2.58
N CYS A 189 -1.12 -21.05 3.76
CA CYS A 189 0.23 -20.50 3.90
C CYS A 189 1.27 -21.61 4.08
N GLY A 190 2.05 -21.86 3.03
CA GLY A 190 3.05 -22.93 2.98
C GLY A 190 2.44 -24.33 2.94
N ARG A 191 3.29 -25.31 2.75
CA ARG A 191 2.92 -26.74 2.76
C ARG A 191 4.04 -27.52 3.44
N GLU A 192 3.68 -28.42 4.33
CA GLU A 192 4.63 -29.33 4.97
C GLU A 192 4.06 -30.73 5.11
N GLY A 193 4.93 -31.71 5.36
CA GLY A 193 4.53 -33.11 5.53
C GLY A 193 4.16 -33.79 4.21
N THR A 194 3.28 -34.79 4.30
CA THR A 194 2.81 -35.62 3.17
C THR A 194 1.31 -35.44 2.97
N GLY A 195 0.90 -35.24 1.72
CA GLY A 195 -0.50 -35.09 1.37
C GLY A 195 -0.69 -34.44 0.00
N GLU A 196 -1.82 -34.69 -0.62
CA GLU A 196 -2.21 -34.05 -1.86
C GLU A 196 -2.65 -32.60 -1.60
N ARG A 197 -2.54 -31.75 -2.62
CA ARG A 197 -3.10 -30.40 -2.60
C ARG A 197 -4.62 -30.48 -2.51
N LYS A 198 -5.19 -29.70 -1.59
CA LYS A 198 -6.65 -29.57 -1.50
C LYS A 198 -7.15 -28.70 -2.66
N PRO A 199 -8.06 -29.19 -3.53
CA PRO A 199 -8.63 -28.39 -4.60
C PRO A 199 -9.34 -27.13 -4.07
N GLY A 200 -9.40 -26.07 -4.90
CA GLY A 200 -10.07 -24.80 -4.55
C GLY A 200 -9.33 -23.95 -3.52
N THR A 201 -8.07 -24.30 -3.17
CA THR A 201 -7.27 -23.46 -2.27
C THR A 201 -6.38 -22.49 -3.06
N ILE A 202 -6.01 -21.37 -2.44
CA ILE A 202 -5.01 -20.42 -2.92
C ILE A 202 -3.78 -20.55 -2.02
N GLY A 203 -2.68 -21.07 -2.59
CA GLY A 203 -1.43 -21.27 -1.86
C GLY A 203 -0.61 -19.99 -1.75
N TYR A 204 0.08 -19.80 -0.62
CA TYR A 204 1.01 -18.69 -0.39
C TYR A 204 2.40 -19.20 -0.02
N HIS A 205 3.41 -18.68 -0.70
CA HIS A 205 4.83 -18.98 -0.45
C HIS A 205 5.60 -17.67 -0.27
N SER A 206 5.97 -17.38 0.97
CA SER A 206 6.65 -16.13 1.33
C SER A 206 8.15 -16.37 1.47
N ILE A 207 8.94 -15.77 0.58
CA ILE A 207 10.40 -15.86 0.58
C ILE A 207 10.97 -14.57 1.18
N ARG A 208 11.94 -14.70 2.11
CA ARG A 208 12.67 -13.58 2.73
C ARG A 208 14.15 -13.82 2.56
N MET A 209 14.81 -12.95 1.76
CA MET A 209 16.23 -13.13 1.46
C MET A 209 16.91 -11.82 1.09
N GLY A 210 18.17 -11.69 1.51
CA GLY A 210 19.06 -10.59 1.13
C GLY A 210 18.40 -9.21 1.31
N ASP A 211 18.57 -8.39 0.28
CA ASP A 211 18.03 -7.06 0.08
C ASP A 211 17.04 -7.00 -1.09
N THR A 212 16.49 -8.13 -1.49
CA THR A 212 15.51 -8.24 -2.58
C THR A 212 14.36 -7.28 -2.37
N PRO A 213 14.09 -6.37 -3.31
CA PRO A 213 13.05 -5.35 -3.10
C PRO A 213 11.67 -5.94 -2.94
N SER A 214 11.02 -6.35 -4.02
CA SER A 214 9.79 -7.13 -3.97
C SER A 214 9.55 -7.85 -5.29
N SER A 215 9.03 -9.07 -5.20
CA SER A 215 8.57 -9.82 -6.35
C SER A 215 7.30 -10.57 -6.01
N HIS A 216 6.39 -10.66 -6.96
CA HIS A 216 5.15 -11.40 -6.83
C HIS A 216 4.91 -12.20 -8.11
N THR A 217 4.66 -13.48 -7.97
CA THR A 217 4.30 -14.37 -9.08
C THR A 217 3.04 -15.13 -8.69
N VAL A 218 2.04 -15.09 -9.54
CA VAL A 218 0.83 -15.91 -9.43
C VAL A 218 0.88 -16.96 -10.52
N LEU A 219 0.74 -18.22 -10.10
CA LEU A 219 0.75 -19.39 -10.98
C LEU A 219 -0.66 -19.97 -11.05
N PHE A 220 -1.12 -20.25 -12.26
CA PHE A 220 -2.34 -21.00 -12.57
C PHE A 220 -1.90 -22.32 -13.20
N GLY A 221 -1.93 -23.39 -12.43
CA GLY A 221 -1.44 -24.71 -12.84
C GLY A 221 -2.57 -25.58 -13.37
N GLY A 222 -2.59 -25.83 -14.68
CA GLY A 222 -3.47 -26.78 -15.36
C GLY A 222 -2.78 -28.12 -15.61
N PHE A 223 -3.50 -29.07 -16.22
CA PHE A 223 -2.92 -30.33 -16.67
C PHE A 223 -2.13 -30.15 -17.96
N GLY A 224 -0.81 -30.37 -17.88
CA GLY A 224 0.09 -30.28 -19.01
C GLY A 224 0.65 -28.88 -19.32
N GLU A 225 0.12 -27.84 -18.67
CA GLU A 225 0.59 -26.47 -18.84
C GLU A 225 0.35 -25.62 -17.59
N ARG A 226 0.99 -24.44 -17.52
CA ARG A 226 0.72 -23.44 -16.50
C ARG A 226 0.85 -22.03 -17.07
N LEU A 227 0.10 -21.10 -16.53
CA LEU A 227 0.24 -19.67 -16.76
C LEU A 227 0.93 -19.03 -15.55
N GLU A 228 1.91 -18.15 -15.79
CA GLU A 228 2.57 -17.37 -14.76
C GLU A 228 2.39 -15.88 -15.05
N ILE A 229 1.98 -15.12 -14.05
CA ILE A 229 1.90 -13.65 -14.12
C ILE A 229 2.80 -13.10 -13.02
N SER A 230 3.86 -12.39 -13.42
CA SER A 230 4.92 -11.94 -12.50
C SER A 230 5.15 -10.44 -12.55
N HIS A 231 5.47 -9.88 -11.38
CA HIS A 231 5.94 -8.52 -11.18
C HIS A 231 7.21 -8.52 -10.33
N HIS A 232 8.19 -7.74 -10.72
CA HIS A 232 9.45 -7.56 -9.99
C HIS A 232 9.75 -6.08 -9.82
N SER A 233 9.97 -5.63 -8.58
CA SER A 233 10.57 -4.33 -8.30
C SER A 233 12.09 -4.42 -8.38
N THR A 234 12.73 -3.30 -8.70
CA THR A 234 14.19 -3.19 -8.79
C THR A 234 14.78 -2.32 -7.67
N ASP A 235 13.92 -1.62 -6.92
CA ASP A 235 14.27 -0.71 -5.81
C ASP A 235 13.13 -0.55 -4.79
#